data_1c43702d1e13019720c8638de47f2857
#
_entry.id   1c43702d1e13019720c8638de47f2857
#
_cell.length_a   1.000
_cell.length_b   1.000
_cell.length_c   1.000
_cell.angle_alpha   90.00
_cell.angle_beta   90.00
_cell.angle_gamma   90.00
#
_symmetry.space_group_name_H-M   'P 1'
#
loop_
_entity.id
_entity.type
_entity.pdbx_description
1 polymer ?
#
loop_
_entity_poly.entity_id
_entity_poly.type
_entity_poly.pdbx_seq_one_letter_code
_entity_poly.pdbx_strand_id
1 'polypeptide(L)'
;MIHDIMPGTEEQFQKEMTSAYIGFDPTADSLHIGSLVQIMILVHLQKCGHKPYALIGGATGMVGDPSGKSKERNLLNKETLEHNLNCVKTQLEKFLDFDCGDNSASVVNNFEWFEHLSFLDFIRDNGKHISINYMMAKDSVKSRLETGLSFTEFSYQLVQGFDFYWLWKNKQCKVQLGGSDQWGNIVTGTELIRRKSGGEAFAVTTPLIKKSDGGKFGKTEEGNVWLDKTKTSPYKFYQFWLNSSDDDAKNYIKIFTLKNQAEIEDLISEHEKAPNLRILQKELAIDITKRVHGENELNSALNASNILFGKSTSDDLKDLDEQTFLSVFEGVPQFQINKEDLKCGLLEFFTEKTSIFSSKGE
;
A
#
# COMPACT_ATOMS: atom_id res chain seq x y z
N MET A 1 -15.35 -6.41 -3.27
CA MET A 1 -14.60 -6.79 -4.48
C MET A 1 -13.74 -8.00 -4.16
N ILE A 2 -14.25 -9.17 -4.48
CA ILE A 2 -13.58 -10.46 -4.27
C ILE A 2 -13.13 -10.94 -5.66
N HIS A 3 -11.92 -11.48 -5.77
CA HIS A 3 -11.41 -12.11 -6.98
C HIS A 3 -11.57 -13.63 -6.88
N ASP A 4 -10.92 -14.23 -5.87
CA ASP A 4 -11.08 -15.63 -5.54
C ASP A 4 -11.45 -15.79 -4.07
N ILE A 5 -12.30 -16.78 -3.77
CA ILE A 5 -12.70 -17.14 -2.42
C ILE A 5 -12.77 -18.66 -2.30
N MET A 6 -12.19 -19.21 -1.26
CA MET A 6 -12.34 -20.65 -0.99
C MET A 6 -13.75 -20.96 -0.47
N PRO A 7 -14.34 -22.10 -0.89
CA PRO A 7 -15.60 -22.57 -0.33
C PRO A 7 -15.54 -22.65 1.21
N GLY A 8 -16.62 -22.26 1.88
CA GLY A 8 -16.73 -22.26 3.34
C GLY A 8 -16.20 -20.98 4.02
N THR A 9 -15.60 -20.06 3.27
CA THR A 9 -15.05 -18.81 3.85
C THR A 9 -16.14 -17.88 4.35
N GLU A 10 -17.21 -17.70 3.60
CA GLU A 10 -18.34 -16.84 4.01
C GLU A 10 -19.01 -17.38 5.25
N GLU A 11 -19.26 -18.68 5.30
CA GLU A 11 -19.84 -19.36 6.42
C GLU A 11 -18.95 -19.23 7.67
N GLN A 12 -17.63 -19.31 7.52
CA GLN A 12 -16.70 -19.11 8.62
C GLN A 12 -16.81 -17.71 9.21
N PHE A 13 -16.88 -16.67 8.37
CA PHE A 13 -17.04 -15.28 8.84
C PHE A 13 -18.40 -15.03 9.48
N GLN A 14 -19.46 -15.65 8.99
CA GLN A 14 -20.81 -15.52 9.55
C GLN A 14 -20.97 -16.26 10.87
N LYS A 15 -20.21 -17.37 11.07
CA LYS A 15 -20.36 -18.24 12.21
C LYS A 15 -19.78 -17.65 13.50
N GLU A 16 -18.63 -17.01 13.43
CA GLU A 16 -17.89 -16.56 14.61
C GLU A 16 -16.92 -15.43 14.26
N MET A 17 -16.47 -14.69 15.29
CA MET A 17 -15.33 -13.81 15.14
C MET A 17 -14.14 -14.62 14.61
N THR A 18 -13.68 -14.25 13.44
CA THR A 18 -12.63 -14.98 12.72
C THR A 18 -11.37 -14.13 12.63
N SER A 19 -10.23 -14.74 12.92
CA SER A 19 -8.94 -14.10 12.71
C SER A 19 -8.49 -14.28 11.26
N ALA A 20 -8.05 -13.19 10.64
CA ALA A 20 -7.47 -13.22 9.31
C ALA A 20 -6.20 -12.37 9.24
N TYR A 21 -5.31 -12.66 8.28
CA TYR A 21 -4.07 -11.91 8.13
C TYR A 21 -3.74 -11.53 6.69
N ILE A 22 -2.93 -10.50 6.57
CA ILE A 22 -2.25 -10.08 5.35
C ILE A 22 -0.76 -9.90 5.66
N GLY A 23 0.10 -10.33 4.74
CA GLY A 23 1.55 -10.13 4.80
C GLY A 23 1.99 -8.86 4.08
N PHE A 24 2.96 -8.17 4.67
CA PHE A 24 3.62 -6.97 4.14
C PHE A 24 5.13 -7.19 4.19
N ASP A 25 5.76 -7.43 3.05
CA ASP A 25 7.21 -7.54 2.96
C ASP A 25 7.87 -6.16 3.04
N PRO A 26 8.81 -5.92 3.98
CA PRO A 26 9.44 -4.61 4.20
C PRO A 26 10.54 -4.33 3.16
N THR A 27 10.16 -4.28 1.89
CA THR A 27 11.07 -4.07 0.75
C THR A 27 11.56 -2.63 0.61
N ALA A 28 10.98 -1.71 1.36
CA ALA A 28 11.36 -0.31 1.48
C ALA A 28 10.98 0.20 2.90
N ASP A 29 11.52 1.34 3.28
CA ASP A 29 11.24 2.04 4.53
C ASP A 29 9.86 2.74 4.56
N SER A 30 9.03 2.51 3.58
CA SER A 30 7.63 2.96 3.53
C SER A 30 6.77 2.02 2.71
N LEU A 31 5.50 1.91 3.07
CA LEU A 31 4.44 1.40 2.23
C LEU A 31 4.01 2.48 1.22
N HIS A 32 3.41 2.06 0.13
CA HIS A 32 2.86 2.93 -0.90
C HIS A 32 1.35 2.73 -1.06
N ILE A 33 0.67 3.57 -1.85
CA ILE A 33 -0.78 3.47 -2.00
C ILE A 33 -1.28 2.13 -2.56
N GLY A 34 -0.45 1.38 -3.26
CA GLY A 34 -0.80 -0.01 -3.63
C GLY A 34 -0.97 -0.91 -2.42
N SER A 35 -0.16 -0.73 -1.37
CA SER A 35 -0.29 -1.44 -0.10
C SER A 35 -1.50 -0.98 0.70
N LEU A 36 -1.96 0.27 0.48
CA LEU A 36 -3.15 0.81 1.17
C LEU A 36 -4.41 -0.01 0.89
N VAL A 37 -4.50 -0.65 -0.28
CA VAL A 37 -5.60 -1.58 -0.60
C VAL A 37 -5.68 -2.69 0.43
N GLN A 38 -4.55 -3.32 0.71
CA GLN A 38 -4.47 -4.44 1.66
C GLN A 38 -4.71 -3.97 3.10
N ILE A 39 -4.23 -2.77 3.43
CA ILE A 39 -4.50 -2.14 4.73
C ILE A 39 -6.01 -1.92 4.90
N MET A 40 -6.69 -1.38 3.88
CA MET A 40 -8.13 -1.14 3.92
C MET A 40 -8.94 -2.42 4.11
N ILE A 41 -8.49 -3.54 3.55
CA ILE A 41 -9.13 -4.84 3.76
C ILE A 41 -9.07 -5.23 5.25
N LEU A 42 -7.90 -5.06 5.91
CA LEU A 42 -7.77 -5.32 7.35
C LEU A 42 -8.61 -4.35 8.19
N VAL A 43 -8.71 -3.08 7.78
CA VAL A 43 -9.57 -2.09 8.45
C VAL A 43 -11.05 -2.48 8.36
N HIS A 44 -11.51 -2.87 7.16
CA HIS A 44 -12.90 -3.34 6.98
C HIS A 44 -13.16 -4.63 7.76
N LEU A 45 -12.23 -5.57 7.74
CA LEU A 45 -12.30 -6.81 8.51
C LEU A 45 -12.51 -6.50 10.01
N GLN A 46 -11.71 -5.59 10.58
CA GLN A 46 -11.82 -5.20 11.97
C GLN A 46 -13.15 -4.52 12.28
N LYS A 47 -13.60 -3.61 11.41
CA LYS A 47 -14.90 -2.93 11.55
C LYS A 47 -16.10 -3.89 11.48
N CYS A 48 -15.95 -5.02 10.78
CA CYS A 48 -16.94 -6.09 10.75
C CYS A 48 -16.87 -7.02 11.98
N GLY A 49 -16.06 -6.70 12.98
CA GLY A 49 -15.98 -7.47 14.23
C GLY A 49 -15.01 -8.66 14.18
N HIS A 50 -14.17 -8.76 13.15
CA HIS A 50 -13.16 -9.81 13.01
C HIS A 50 -11.78 -9.32 13.42
N LYS A 51 -10.87 -10.26 13.74
CA LYS A 51 -9.54 -9.95 14.26
C LYS A 51 -8.49 -9.90 13.16
N PRO A 52 -7.92 -8.73 12.83
CA PRO A 52 -6.85 -8.62 11.85
C PRO A 52 -5.47 -8.90 12.46
N TYR A 53 -4.67 -9.67 11.74
CA TYR A 53 -3.23 -9.74 11.91
C TYR A 53 -2.55 -9.05 10.73
N ALA A 54 -1.67 -8.09 10.99
CA ALA A 54 -0.76 -7.52 10.01
C ALA A 54 0.60 -8.22 10.17
N LEU A 55 0.94 -9.12 9.25
CA LEU A 55 2.21 -9.84 9.29
C LEU A 55 3.27 -9.02 8.55
N ILE A 56 4.36 -8.70 9.22
CA ILE A 56 5.53 -8.09 8.58
C ILE A 56 6.52 -9.20 8.24
N GLY A 57 6.93 -9.22 6.97
CA GLY A 57 7.76 -10.26 6.40
C GLY A 57 9.24 -10.11 6.73
N GLY A 58 9.65 -10.19 8.01
CA GLY A 58 11.06 -10.16 8.38
C GLY A 58 11.87 -11.34 7.79
N ALA A 59 11.29 -12.53 7.73
CA ALA A 59 11.90 -13.69 7.09
C ALA A 59 11.63 -13.73 5.57
N THR A 60 10.37 -13.53 5.16
CA THR A 60 10.00 -13.53 3.73
C THR A 60 10.66 -12.40 2.95
N GLY A 61 10.92 -11.25 3.57
CA GLY A 61 11.70 -10.15 2.99
C GLY A 61 13.16 -10.51 2.70
N MET A 62 13.72 -11.50 3.38
CA MET A 62 15.05 -12.05 3.08
C MET A 62 15.05 -13.01 1.89
N VAL A 63 13.91 -13.58 1.53
CA VAL A 63 13.74 -14.53 0.43
C VAL A 63 13.31 -13.83 -0.85
N GLY A 64 12.31 -12.95 -0.75
CA GLY A 64 11.74 -12.18 -1.86
C GLY A 64 10.64 -12.90 -2.62
N ASP A 65 9.44 -12.31 -2.62
CA ASP A 65 8.27 -12.84 -3.34
C ASP A 65 8.43 -12.70 -4.86
N PRO A 66 8.36 -13.81 -5.63
CA PRO A 66 8.41 -13.78 -7.09
C PRO A 66 7.08 -13.36 -7.75
N SER A 67 5.96 -13.34 -7.00
CA SER A 67 4.63 -13.10 -7.55
C SER A 67 4.53 -11.75 -8.27
N GLY A 68 4.02 -11.75 -9.49
CA GLY A 68 3.84 -10.55 -10.31
C GLY A 68 5.16 -9.86 -10.75
N LYS A 69 6.31 -10.55 -10.64
CA LYS A 69 7.63 -10.02 -11.01
C LYS A 69 8.27 -10.81 -12.16
N SER A 70 9.01 -10.09 -12.99
CA SER A 70 9.77 -10.66 -14.11
C SER A 70 11.27 -10.90 -13.81
N LYS A 71 11.75 -10.33 -12.70
CA LYS A 71 13.17 -10.41 -12.27
C LYS A 71 13.25 -10.71 -10.79
N GLU A 72 14.33 -11.39 -10.37
CA GLU A 72 14.65 -11.62 -8.97
C GLU A 72 14.81 -10.32 -8.19
N ARG A 73 14.42 -10.32 -6.94
CA ARG A 73 14.55 -9.14 -6.05
C ARG A 73 15.99 -9.01 -5.56
N ASN A 74 16.45 -7.77 -5.42
CA ASN A 74 17.67 -7.49 -4.68
C ASN A 74 17.44 -7.82 -3.21
N LEU A 75 18.28 -8.67 -2.65
CA LEU A 75 18.23 -9.01 -1.23
C LEU A 75 18.75 -7.84 -0.39
N LEU A 76 17.99 -7.49 0.64
CA LEU A 76 18.36 -6.45 1.59
C LEU A 76 19.31 -7.04 2.64
N ASN A 77 20.23 -6.22 3.16
CA ASN A 77 20.99 -6.58 4.35
C ASN A 77 20.13 -6.53 5.60
N LYS A 78 20.57 -7.18 6.67
CA LYS A 78 19.79 -7.32 7.91
C LYS A 78 19.44 -5.98 8.54
N GLU A 79 20.33 -5.03 8.55
CA GLU A 79 20.14 -3.70 9.15
C GLU A 79 19.07 -2.90 8.40
N THR A 80 19.15 -2.88 7.06
CA THR A 80 18.13 -2.23 6.21
C THR A 80 16.76 -2.89 6.39
N LEU A 81 16.73 -4.22 6.47
CA LEU A 81 15.49 -4.97 6.66
C LEU A 81 14.84 -4.64 8.01
N GLU A 82 15.62 -4.58 9.09
CA GLU A 82 15.15 -4.21 10.44
C GLU A 82 14.63 -2.77 10.49
N HIS A 83 15.35 -1.85 9.84
CA HIS A 83 14.89 -0.46 9.70
C HIS A 83 13.54 -0.40 8.98
N ASN A 84 13.44 -1.00 7.81
CA ASN A 84 12.20 -1.03 7.01
C ASN A 84 11.04 -1.67 7.78
N LEU A 85 11.30 -2.76 8.51
CA LEU A 85 10.31 -3.44 9.34
C LEU A 85 9.70 -2.48 10.37
N ASN A 86 10.52 -1.72 11.07
CA ASN A 86 10.05 -0.75 12.06
C ASN A 86 9.24 0.38 11.42
N CYS A 87 9.67 0.88 10.27
CA CYS A 87 8.94 1.90 9.51
C CYS A 87 7.55 1.39 9.07
N VAL A 88 7.49 0.17 8.49
CA VAL A 88 6.23 -0.46 8.06
C VAL A 88 5.29 -0.69 9.24
N LYS A 89 5.83 -1.19 10.37
CA LYS A 89 5.06 -1.38 11.61
C LYS A 89 4.39 -0.09 12.06
N THR A 90 5.16 0.99 12.17
CA THR A 90 4.66 2.31 12.59
C THR A 90 3.57 2.83 11.64
N GLN A 91 3.68 2.55 10.34
CA GLN A 91 2.63 2.93 9.39
C GLN A 91 1.36 2.12 9.58
N LEU A 92 1.45 0.79 9.75
CA LEU A 92 0.29 -0.09 9.98
C LEU A 92 -0.47 0.26 11.27
N GLU A 93 0.26 0.67 12.32
CA GLU A 93 -0.30 1.09 13.60
C GLU A 93 -1.20 2.33 13.51
N LYS A 94 -1.13 3.12 12.44
CA LYS A 94 -2.01 4.28 12.23
C LYS A 94 -3.41 3.91 11.72
N PHE A 95 -3.59 2.73 11.16
CA PHE A 95 -4.82 2.35 10.46
C PHE A 95 -5.71 1.40 11.26
N LEU A 96 -5.12 0.60 12.13
CA LEU A 96 -5.79 -0.47 12.88
C LEU A 96 -5.92 -0.10 14.34
N ASP A 97 -6.96 -0.58 15.01
CA ASP A 97 -7.17 -0.40 16.42
C ASP A 97 -6.59 -1.60 17.20
N PHE A 98 -5.65 -1.31 18.09
CA PHE A 98 -4.92 -2.31 18.88
C PHE A 98 -5.48 -2.49 20.28
N ASP A 99 -6.50 -1.73 20.67
CA ASP A 99 -7.09 -1.73 22.02
C ASP A 99 -8.62 -1.65 22.00
N CYS A 100 -9.27 -2.35 21.06
CA CYS A 100 -10.73 -2.38 20.92
C CYS A 100 -11.40 -3.66 21.47
N GLY A 101 -10.69 -4.44 22.29
CA GLY A 101 -11.19 -5.69 22.88
C GLY A 101 -10.82 -6.94 22.11
N ASP A 102 -11.75 -7.89 21.96
CA ASP A 102 -11.45 -9.23 21.43
C ASP A 102 -10.93 -9.21 19.99
N ASN A 103 -11.38 -8.28 19.17
CA ASN A 103 -10.95 -8.11 17.79
C ASN A 103 -9.83 -7.06 17.61
N SER A 104 -9.13 -6.70 18.68
CA SER A 104 -7.94 -5.86 18.60
C SER A 104 -6.95 -6.39 17.57
N ALA A 105 -6.42 -5.52 16.74
CA ALA A 105 -5.41 -5.86 15.76
C ALA A 105 -4.11 -6.36 16.43
N SER A 106 -3.30 -7.07 15.67
CA SER A 106 -1.97 -7.47 16.12
C SER A 106 -0.98 -7.37 14.96
N VAL A 107 0.17 -6.77 15.18
CA VAL A 107 1.32 -6.86 14.28
C VAL A 107 2.17 -8.04 14.71
N VAL A 108 2.55 -8.88 13.75
CA VAL A 108 3.43 -10.04 13.97
C VAL A 108 4.57 -10.01 12.96
N ASN A 109 5.74 -10.50 13.37
CA ASN A 109 6.91 -10.60 12.50
C ASN A 109 7.23 -12.08 12.28
N ASN A 110 7.23 -12.53 11.03
CA ASN A 110 7.50 -13.94 10.73
C ASN A 110 8.95 -14.36 11.03
N PHE A 111 9.87 -13.44 11.22
CA PHE A 111 11.23 -13.76 11.66
C PHE A 111 11.22 -14.47 13.03
N GLU A 112 10.29 -14.15 13.92
CA GLU A 112 10.20 -14.72 15.26
C GLU A 112 10.08 -16.26 15.26
N TRP A 113 9.39 -16.83 14.28
CA TRP A 113 9.24 -18.29 14.19
C TRP A 113 10.20 -18.97 13.25
N PHE A 114 10.88 -18.20 12.37
CA PHE A 114 11.93 -18.75 11.51
C PHE A 114 13.32 -18.72 12.17
N GLU A 115 13.58 -17.77 13.06
CA GLU A 115 14.89 -17.59 13.72
C GLU A 115 15.41 -18.86 14.37
N HIS A 116 14.52 -19.66 14.97
CA HIS A 116 14.88 -20.88 15.68
C HIS A 116 14.65 -22.16 14.86
N LEU A 117 14.24 -22.03 13.61
CA LEU A 117 13.94 -23.17 12.74
C LEU A 117 15.10 -23.43 11.78
N SER A 118 15.80 -24.56 11.97
CA SER A 118 16.88 -24.92 11.04
C SER A 118 16.33 -25.25 9.65
N PHE A 119 17.15 -25.01 8.62
CA PHE A 119 16.79 -25.34 7.24
C PHE A 119 16.43 -26.84 7.07
N LEU A 120 17.17 -27.74 7.72
CA LEU A 120 16.90 -29.17 7.63
C LEU A 120 15.58 -29.55 8.31
N ASP A 121 15.29 -28.96 9.47
CA ASP A 121 14.02 -29.18 10.15
C ASP A 121 12.85 -28.62 9.34
N PHE A 122 13.02 -27.43 8.75
CA PHE A 122 11.99 -26.85 7.88
C PHE A 122 11.65 -27.77 6.69
N ILE A 123 12.68 -28.25 5.96
CA ILE A 123 12.47 -29.15 4.82
C ILE A 123 11.87 -30.49 5.26
N ARG A 124 12.41 -31.11 6.30
CA ARG A 124 11.93 -32.40 6.82
C ARG A 124 10.47 -32.32 7.27
N ASP A 125 10.11 -31.29 8.03
CA ASP A 125 8.83 -31.23 8.72
C ASP A 125 7.71 -30.55 7.93
N ASN A 126 8.07 -29.72 6.94
CA ASN A 126 7.12 -28.99 6.11
C ASN A 126 7.22 -29.41 4.63
N GLY A 127 8.42 -29.50 4.06
CA GLY A 127 8.63 -29.80 2.64
C GLY A 127 7.99 -31.13 2.23
N LYS A 128 8.01 -32.17 3.06
CA LYS A 128 7.41 -33.47 2.76
C LYS A 128 5.89 -33.44 2.52
N HIS A 129 5.20 -32.40 2.96
CA HIS A 129 3.75 -32.29 2.82
C HIS A 129 3.32 -31.60 1.52
N ILE A 130 4.25 -30.92 0.84
CA ILE A 130 3.96 -30.20 -0.42
C ILE A 130 4.83 -30.78 -1.55
N SER A 131 4.19 -31.38 -2.55
CA SER A 131 4.94 -31.97 -3.66
C SER A 131 5.48 -30.92 -4.63
N ILE A 132 6.60 -31.21 -5.27
CA ILE A 132 7.17 -30.34 -6.32
C ILE A 132 6.17 -30.12 -7.45
N ASN A 133 5.44 -31.16 -7.88
CA ASN A 133 4.42 -31.03 -8.93
C ASN A 133 3.32 -30.02 -8.54
N TYR A 134 2.92 -30.00 -7.26
CA TYR A 134 1.95 -29.02 -6.76
C TYR A 134 2.53 -27.60 -6.82
N MET A 135 3.78 -27.42 -6.44
CA MET A 135 4.46 -26.13 -6.48
C MET A 135 4.65 -25.63 -7.92
N MET A 136 5.06 -26.52 -8.83
CA MET A 136 5.28 -26.22 -10.25
C MET A 136 3.99 -25.88 -11.00
N ALA A 137 2.84 -26.32 -10.51
CA ALA A 137 1.53 -26.05 -11.12
C ALA A 137 1.03 -24.61 -10.86
N LYS A 138 1.68 -23.83 -10.00
CA LYS A 138 1.29 -22.45 -9.70
C LYS A 138 1.60 -21.51 -10.86
N ASP A 139 0.72 -20.56 -11.16
CA ASP A 139 0.88 -19.65 -12.29
C ASP A 139 2.09 -18.72 -12.11
N SER A 140 2.39 -18.29 -10.88
CA SER A 140 3.60 -17.53 -10.54
C SER A 140 4.90 -18.28 -10.85
N VAL A 141 4.89 -19.63 -10.75
CA VAL A 141 6.02 -20.47 -11.09
C VAL A 141 6.05 -20.72 -12.61
N LYS A 142 4.93 -21.12 -13.22
CA LYS A 142 4.85 -21.41 -14.67
C LYS A 142 5.33 -20.23 -15.51
N SER A 143 4.90 -19.02 -15.16
CA SER A 143 5.29 -17.80 -15.90
C SER A 143 6.80 -17.49 -15.86
N ARG A 144 7.54 -18.09 -14.92
CA ARG A 144 8.97 -17.88 -14.71
C ARG A 144 9.84 -19.05 -15.15
N LEU A 145 9.25 -20.21 -15.50
CA LEU A 145 10.03 -21.40 -15.88
C LEU A 145 10.93 -21.17 -17.11
N GLU A 146 10.45 -20.40 -18.09
CA GLU A 146 11.22 -20.11 -19.31
C GLU A 146 12.30 -19.05 -19.10
N THR A 147 12.09 -18.11 -18.19
CA THR A 147 13.00 -16.99 -17.91
C THR A 147 14.00 -17.30 -16.80
N GLY A 148 13.82 -18.42 -16.12
CA GLY A 148 14.59 -18.83 -14.95
C GLY A 148 13.94 -18.42 -13.64
N LEU A 149 13.95 -19.34 -12.69
CA LEU A 149 13.45 -19.17 -11.32
C LEU A 149 14.50 -19.75 -10.37
N SER A 150 15.01 -18.94 -9.44
CA SER A 150 15.98 -19.44 -8.47
C SER A 150 15.31 -20.37 -7.45
N PHE A 151 16.10 -21.22 -6.80
CA PHE A 151 15.58 -22.04 -5.70
C PHE A 151 14.99 -21.17 -4.58
N THR A 152 15.58 -20.03 -4.31
CA THR A 152 15.12 -19.06 -3.31
C THR A 152 13.70 -18.58 -3.64
N GLU A 153 13.49 -18.07 -4.84
CA GLU A 153 12.17 -17.64 -5.30
C GLU A 153 11.16 -18.80 -5.33
N PHE A 154 11.58 -19.98 -5.79
CA PHE A 154 10.71 -21.17 -5.83
C PHE A 154 10.25 -21.60 -4.45
N SER A 155 11.13 -21.52 -3.45
CA SER A 155 10.82 -21.92 -2.07
C SER A 155 9.90 -20.90 -1.34
N TYR A 156 9.78 -19.67 -1.84
CA TYR A 156 8.98 -18.61 -1.19
C TYR A 156 7.55 -19.06 -0.88
N GLN A 157 6.88 -19.73 -1.81
CA GLN A 157 5.52 -20.22 -1.59
C GLN A 157 5.39 -21.19 -0.41
N LEU A 158 6.46 -21.95 -0.10
CA LEU A 158 6.47 -22.85 1.05
C LEU A 158 6.77 -22.07 2.35
N VAL A 159 7.62 -21.05 2.27
CA VAL A 159 7.93 -20.16 3.40
C VAL A 159 6.67 -19.40 3.81
N GLN A 160 5.99 -18.75 2.88
CA GLN A 160 4.71 -18.07 3.14
C GLN A 160 3.61 -19.04 3.57
N GLY A 161 3.57 -20.24 3.00
CA GLY A 161 2.64 -21.29 3.41
C GLY A 161 2.86 -21.73 4.87
N PHE A 162 4.12 -21.72 5.33
CA PHE A 162 4.45 -22.01 6.72
C PHE A 162 4.03 -20.86 7.66
N ASP A 163 4.10 -19.60 7.24
CA ASP A 163 3.53 -18.48 8.01
C ASP A 163 2.06 -18.72 8.33
N PHE A 164 1.28 -19.11 7.31
CA PHE A 164 -0.13 -19.41 7.51
C PHE A 164 -0.34 -20.60 8.47
N TYR A 165 0.43 -21.66 8.27
CA TYR A 165 0.38 -22.82 9.19
C TYR A 165 0.71 -22.43 10.63
N TRP A 166 1.74 -21.62 10.84
CA TRP A 166 2.16 -21.16 12.15
C TRP A 166 1.09 -20.30 12.83
N LEU A 167 0.55 -19.31 12.10
CA LEU A 167 -0.53 -18.46 12.59
C LEU A 167 -1.80 -19.25 12.87
N TRP A 168 -2.15 -20.19 12.00
CA TRP A 168 -3.29 -21.09 12.21
C TRP A 168 -3.13 -21.88 13.51
N LYS A 169 -1.97 -22.49 13.71
CA LYS A 169 -1.70 -23.35 14.86
C LYS A 169 -1.58 -22.57 16.18
N ASN A 170 -0.90 -21.43 16.19
CA ASN A 170 -0.51 -20.71 17.40
C ASN A 170 -1.39 -19.50 17.71
N LYS A 171 -2.07 -18.94 16.72
CA LYS A 171 -2.92 -17.75 16.86
C LYS A 171 -4.37 -18.00 16.43
N GLN A 172 -4.73 -19.24 16.08
CA GLN A 172 -6.06 -19.60 15.58
C GLN A 172 -6.50 -18.75 14.37
N CYS A 173 -5.53 -18.28 13.56
CA CYS A 173 -5.81 -17.50 12.37
C CYS A 173 -6.30 -18.42 11.25
N LYS A 174 -7.58 -18.30 10.88
CA LYS A 174 -8.22 -19.22 9.95
C LYS A 174 -8.21 -18.75 8.50
N VAL A 175 -7.99 -17.47 8.24
CA VAL A 175 -8.10 -16.91 6.89
C VAL A 175 -6.83 -16.16 6.51
N GLN A 176 -6.33 -16.41 5.31
CA GLN A 176 -5.33 -15.54 4.67
C GLN A 176 -5.98 -14.71 3.57
N LEU A 177 -5.69 -13.42 3.58
CA LEU A 177 -6.17 -12.45 2.60
C LEU A 177 -4.99 -11.92 1.77
N GLY A 178 -5.25 -11.48 0.54
CA GLY A 178 -4.20 -10.92 -0.30
C GLY A 178 -4.70 -10.39 -1.65
N GLY A 179 -3.79 -9.95 -2.51
CA GLY A 179 -4.06 -9.67 -3.91
C GLY A 179 -4.21 -10.96 -4.74
N SER A 180 -4.82 -10.88 -5.90
CA SER A 180 -5.02 -12.04 -6.78
C SER A 180 -3.71 -12.69 -7.24
N ASP A 181 -2.62 -11.95 -7.28
CA ASP A 181 -1.27 -12.47 -7.53
C ASP A 181 -0.74 -13.39 -6.42
N GLN A 182 -1.32 -13.30 -5.22
CA GLN A 182 -0.94 -14.10 -4.04
C GLN A 182 -1.70 -15.43 -3.93
N TRP A 183 -2.71 -15.69 -4.76
CA TRP A 183 -3.54 -16.89 -4.66
C TRP A 183 -2.74 -18.18 -4.56
N GLY A 184 -1.73 -18.35 -5.41
CA GLY A 184 -0.86 -19.52 -5.42
C GLY A 184 -0.14 -19.77 -4.10
N ASN A 185 0.39 -18.71 -3.49
CA ASN A 185 1.09 -18.77 -2.20
C ASN A 185 0.10 -19.06 -1.05
N ILE A 186 -1.05 -18.37 -1.06
CA ILE A 186 -2.09 -18.52 -0.02
C ILE A 186 -2.63 -19.95 0.04
N VAL A 187 -3.02 -20.52 -1.11
CA VAL A 187 -3.53 -21.90 -1.13
C VAL A 187 -2.46 -22.95 -0.84
N THR A 188 -1.17 -22.63 -0.94
CA THR A 188 -0.11 -23.49 -0.45
C THR A 188 -0.13 -23.58 1.06
N GLY A 189 -0.46 -22.49 1.75
CA GLY A 189 -0.66 -22.48 3.20
C GLY A 189 -1.87 -23.31 3.63
N THR A 190 -3.02 -23.15 2.98
CA THR A 190 -4.22 -23.96 3.28
C THR A 190 -3.96 -25.45 3.06
N GLU A 191 -3.25 -25.79 1.98
CA GLU A 191 -2.89 -27.18 1.69
C GLU A 191 -1.89 -27.76 2.71
N LEU A 192 -0.93 -26.97 3.17
CA LEU A 192 0.01 -27.37 4.22
C LEU A 192 -0.75 -27.65 5.52
N ILE A 193 -1.67 -26.78 5.93
CA ILE A 193 -2.52 -26.99 7.11
C ILE A 193 -3.31 -28.29 6.98
N ARG A 194 -3.97 -28.49 5.86
CA ARG A 194 -4.76 -29.70 5.60
C ARG A 194 -3.93 -30.98 5.65
N ARG A 195 -2.79 -31.02 4.96
CA ARG A 195 -1.95 -32.23 4.87
C ARG A 195 -1.18 -32.53 6.13
N LYS A 196 -0.71 -31.49 6.83
CA LYS A 196 0.13 -31.67 8.02
C LYS A 196 -0.68 -31.93 9.29
N SER A 197 -1.87 -31.32 9.40
CA SER A 197 -2.67 -31.33 10.64
C SER A 197 -4.13 -31.77 10.45
N GLY A 198 -4.58 -32.03 9.22
CA GLY A 198 -6.01 -32.32 8.96
C GLY A 198 -6.92 -31.14 9.27
N GLY A 199 -6.36 -29.93 9.41
CA GLY A 199 -7.09 -28.73 9.76
C GLY A 199 -7.73 -28.05 8.55
N GLU A 200 -8.61 -27.08 8.83
CA GLU A 200 -9.30 -26.28 7.86
C GLU A 200 -8.82 -24.82 7.96
N ALA A 201 -8.57 -24.22 6.81
CA ALA A 201 -8.21 -22.83 6.66
C ALA A 201 -8.68 -22.29 5.31
N PHE A 202 -8.89 -20.99 5.22
CA PHE A 202 -9.57 -20.35 4.12
C PHE A 202 -8.72 -19.26 3.47
N ALA A 203 -9.08 -18.91 2.25
CA ALA A 203 -8.37 -17.93 1.44
C ALA A 203 -9.35 -16.99 0.73
N VAL A 204 -9.01 -15.70 0.71
CA VAL A 204 -9.71 -14.69 -0.09
C VAL A 204 -8.69 -13.81 -0.78
N THR A 205 -8.88 -13.56 -2.06
CA THR A 205 -8.10 -12.56 -2.79
C THR A 205 -8.97 -11.47 -3.38
N THR A 206 -8.37 -10.31 -3.52
CA THR A 206 -8.97 -9.16 -4.20
C THR A 206 -8.27 -8.91 -5.54
N PRO A 207 -8.96 -8.36 -6.55
CA PRO A 207 -8.31 -8.02 -7.80
C PRO A 207 -7.21 -6.99 -7.59
N LEU A 208 -6.15 -7.08 -8.39
CA LEU A 208 -5.14 -6.04 -8.46
C LEU A 208 -5.76 -4.78 -9.08
N ILE A 209 -5.61 -3.65 -8.38
CA ILE A 209 -6.11 -2.38 -8.88
C ILE A 209 -5.23 -1.91 -10.03
N LYS A 210 -5.88 -1.53 -11.13
CA LYS A 210 -5.27 -0.87 -12.28
C LYS A 210 -5.98 0.46 -12.50
N LYS A 211 -5.30 1.40 -13.13
CA LYS A 211 -5.94 2.61 -13.63
C LYS A 211 -6.84 2.26 -14.81
N SER A 212 -7.86 3.07 -15.08
CA SER A 212 -8.78 2.92 -16.23
C SER A 212 -8.07 3.00 -17.57
N ASP A 213 -6.93 3.68 -17.64
CA ASP A 213 -6.04 3.73 -18.81
C ASP A 213 -5.13 2.49 -18.98
N GLY A 214 -5.25 1.49 -18.11
CA GLY A 214 -4.41 0.28 -18.07
C GLY A 214 -3.07 0.46 -17.35
N GLY A 215 -2.76 1.65 -16.88
CA GLY A 215 -1.56 1.95 -16.11
C GLY A 215 -1.54 1.29 -14.73
N LYS A 216 -0.35 1.18 -14.15
CA LYS A 216 -0.19 0.63 -12.80
C LYS A 216 -0.70 1.62 -11.76
N PHE A 217 -1.61 1.16 -10.90
CA PHE A 217 -2.06 1.94 -9.75
C PHE A 217 -0.89 2.25 -8.80
N GLY A 218 -0.84 3.49 -8.31
CA GLY A 218 0.16 3.90 -7.34
C GLY A 218 1.51 4.29 -7.92
N LYS A 219 1.63 4.34 -9.25
CA LYS A 219 2.81 4.87 -9.93
C LYS A 219 2.48 6.14 -10.68
N THR A 220 3.36 7.12 -10.55
CA THR A 220 3.45 8.32 -11.38
C THR A 220 4.70 8.24 -12.24
N GLU A 221 4.95 9.23 -13.07
CA GLU A 221 6.21 9.37 -13.82
C GLU A 221 7.42 9.48 -12.86
N GLU A 222 7.22 10.04 -11.67
CA GLU A 222 8.23 10.20 -10.62
C GLU A 222 8.41 8.92 -9.75
N GLY A 223 7.62 7.87 -9.95
CA GLY A 223 7.74 6.62 -9.22
C GLY A 223 6.52 6.28 -8.35
N ASN A 224 6.74 5.65 -7.20
CA ASN A 224 5.68 5.25 -6.29
C ASN A 224 5.14 6.45 -5.50
N VAL A 225 3.84 6.46 -5.25
CA VAL A 225 3.21 7.36 -4.26
C VAL A 225 3.27 6.69 -2.90
N TRP A 226 4.10 7.24 -2.00
CA TRP A 226 4.41 6.67 -0.70
C TRP A 226 3.45 7.16 0.39
N LEU A 227 3.28 6.35 1.44
CA LEU A 227 2.51 6.75 2.63
C LEU A 227 3.35 7.60 3.61
N ASP A 228 4.67 7.63 3.43
CA ASP A 228 5.56 8.47 4.20
C ASP A 228 5.62 9.88 3.61
N LYS A 229 5.33 10.89 4.43
CA LYS A 229 5.31 12.30 4.02
C LYS A 229 6.67 12.86 3.59
N THR A 230 7.76 12.22 4.00
CA THR A 230 9.12 12.61 3.59
C THR A 230 9.47 12.15 2.17
N LYS A 231 8.75 11.13 1.66
CA LYS A 231 8.94 10.57 0.31
C LYS A 231 7.91 11.08 -0.70
N THR A 232 6.68 11.25 -0.25
CA THR A 232 5.60 11.89 -1.03
C THR A 232 4.92 12.89 -0.12
N SER A 233 5.09 14.18 -0.41
CA SER A 233 4.50 15.23 0.43
C SER A 233 2.97 15.07 0.52
N PRO A 234 2.33 15.50 1.62
CA PRO A 234 0.88 15.47 1.76
C PRO A 234 0.15 16.19 0.63
N TYR A 235 0.73 17.26 0.09
CA TYR A 235 0.22 17.96 -1.08
C TYR A 235 0.23 17.07 -2.34
N LYS A 236 1.36 16.45 -2.69
CA LYS A 236 1.45 15.51 -3.84
C LYS A 236 0.54 14.30 -3.65
N PHE A 237 0.46 13.79 -2.42
CA PHE A 237 -0.43 12.70 -2.06
C PHE A 237 -1.91 13.09 -2.27
N TYR A 238 -2.32 14.28 -1.82
CA TYR A 238 -3.65 14.84 -2.04
C TYR A 238 -3.95 15.01 -3.55
N GLN A 239 -3.00 15.60 -4.30
CA GLN A 239 -3.14 15.82 -5.75
C GLN A 239 -3.26 14.51 -6.54
N PHE A 240 -2.60 13.44 -6.11
CA PHE A 240 -2.74 12.13 -6.75
C PHE A 240 -4.21 11.67 -6.78
N TRP A 241 -4.91 11.77 -5.66
CA TRP A 241 -6.33 11.39 -5.58
C TRP A 241 -7.23 12.39 -6.29
N LEU A 242 -6.94 13.67 -6.11
CA LEU A 242 -7.71 14.73 -6.75
C LEU A 242 -7.64 14.63 -8.28
N ASN A 243 -6.52 14.21 -8.86
CA ASN A 243 -6.30 14.11 -10.31
C ASN A 243 -6.69 12.75 -10.92
N SER A 244 -7.30 11.84 -10.16
CA SER A 244 -7.82 10.59 -10.71
C SER A 244 -8.93 10.84 -11.74
N SER A 245 -9.04 9.93 -12.74
CA SER A 245 -10.14 10.00 -13.72
C SER A 245 -11.50 9.76 -13.02
N ASP A 246 -12.59 10.12 -13.67
CA ASP A 246 -13.93 9.88 -13.12
C ASP A 246 -14.21 8.40 -12.93
N ASP A 247 -13.79 7.55 -13.88
CA ASP A 247 -13.94 6.10 -13.80
C ASP A 247 -13.11 5.50 -12.67
N ASP A 248 -11.88 5.98 -12.50
CA ASP A 248 -11.03 5.58 -11.37
C ASP A 248 -11.63 6.02 -10.04
N ALA A 249 -12.10 7.25 -9.93
CA ALA A 249 -12.69 7.78 -8.71
C ALA A 249 -13.93 6.99 -8.28
N LYS A 250 -14.80 6.56 -9.23
CA LYS A 250 -15.94 5.68 -8.97
C LYS A 250 -15.52 4.32 -8.39
N ASN A 251 -14.37 3.81 -8.78
CA ASN A 251 -13.83 2.56 -8.24
C ASN A 251 -13.15 2.79 -6.90
N TYR A 252 -12.32 3.82 -6.79
CA TYR A 252 -11.51 4.10 -5.62
C TYR A 252 -12.35 4.48 -4.40
N ILE A 253 -13.45 5.21 -4.57
CA ILE A 253 -14.35 5.59 -3.47
C ILE A 253 -14.90 4.35 -2.74
N LYS A 254 -15.12 3.24 -3.46
CA LYS A 254 -15.60 1.96 -2.91
C LYS A 254 -14.53 1.20 -2.14
N ILE A 255 -13.25 1.45 -2.43
CA ILE A 255 -12.12 0.69 -1.88
C ILE A 255 -11.50 1.41 -0.69
N PHE A 256 -11.28 2.71 -0.85
CA PHE A 256 -10.42 3.48 0.04
C PHE A 256 -11.16 4.30 1.08
N THR A 257 -12.51 4.36 1.03
CA THR A 257 -13.28 5.07 2.06
C THR A 257 -13.97 4.10 3.02
N LEU A 258 -14.41 4.64 4.15
CA LEU A 258 -15.17 3.89 5.15
C LEU A 258 -16.67 4.23 5.10
N LYS A 259 -17.10 4.87 4.01
CA LYS A 259 -18.50 5.18 3.76
C LYS A 259 -19.31 3.92 3.49
N ASN A 260 -20.56 3.92 3.88
CA ASN A 260 -21.47 2.83 3.56
C ASN A 260 -21.91 2.88 2.08
N GLN A 261 -22.58 1.82 1.63
CA GLN A 261 -22.99 1.69 0.22
C GLN A 261 -23.91 2.83 -0.23
N ALA A 262 -24.88 3.23 0.60
CA ALA A 262 -25.82 4.29 0.25
C ALA A 262 -25.10 5.64 0.08
N GLU A 263 -24.21 5.99 1.01
CA GLU A 263 -23.39 7.21 0.90
C GLU A 263 -22.53 7.23 -0.36
N ILE A 264 -21.96 6.07 -0.76
CA ILE A 264 -21.15 5.94 -1.98
C ILE A 264 -22.04 6.11 -3.22
N GLU A 265 -23.21 5.49 -3.26
CA GLU A 265 -24.14 5.58 -4.38
C GLU A 265 -24.67 7.01 -4.57
N ASP A 266 -24.98 7.72 -3.47
CA ASP A 266 -25.37 9.12 -3.49
C ASP A 266 -24.27 10.02 -4.04
N LEU A 267 -23.04 9.86 -3.59
CA LEU A 267 -21.88 10.61 -4.08
C LEU A 267 -21.62 10.35 -5.58
N ILE A 268 -21.74 9.11 -6.03
CA ILE A 268 -21.61 8.77 -7.46
C ILE A 268 -22.71 9.45 -8.27
N SER A 269 -23.96 9.39 -7.80
CA SER A 269 -25.10 10.02 -8.48
C SER A 269 -24.95 11.56 -8.54
N GLU A 270 -24.45 12.16 -7.48
CA GLU A 270 -24.18 13.61 -7.45
C GLU A 270 -23.05 13.99 -8.43
N HIS A 271 -21.98 13.23 -8.42
CA HIS A 271 -20.86 13.42 -9.33
C HIS A 271 -21.28 13.31 -10.80
N GLU A 272 -22.13 12.36 -11.15
CA GLU A 272 -22.61 12.16 -12.54
C GLU A 272 -23.46 13.32 -13.07
N LYS A 273 -24.12 14.07 -12.19
CA LYS A 273 -24.88 15.28 -12.56
C LYS A 273 -23.97 16.47 -12.91
N ALA A 274 -22.78 16.54 -12.31
CA ALA A 274 -21.83 17.63 -12.48
C ALA A 274 -20.36 17.15 -12.35
N PRO A 275 -19.84 16.36 -13.31
CA PRO A 275 -18.49 15.79 -13.23
C PRO A 275 -17.38 16.84 -13.12
N ASN A 276 -17.60 18.02 -13.71
CA ASN A 276 -16.66 19.14 -13.64
C ASN A 276 -16.41 19.66 -12.21
N LEU A 277 -17.30 19.38 -11.25
CA LEU A 277 -17.12 19.74 -9.84
C LEU A 277 -16.15 18.78 -9.12
N ARG A 278 -15.86 17.61 -9.71
CA ARG A 278 -14.91 16.61 -9.20
C ARG A 278 -15.22 16.18 -7.77
N ILE A 279 -16.50 15.96 -7.45
CA ILE A 279 -16.98 15.67 -6.08
C ILE A 279 -16.33 14.39 -5.54
N LEU A 280 -16.31 13.30 -6.33
CA LEU A 280 -15.69 12.03 -5.91
C LEU A 280 -14.20 12.17 -5.64
N GLN A 281 -13.46 12.85 -6.53
CA GLN A 281 -12.03 13.06 -6.38
C GLN A 281 -11.70 13.89 -5.14
N LYS A 282 -12.49 14.93 -4.87
CA LYS A 282 -12.32 15.77 -3.68
C LYS A 282 -12.57 14.98 -2.41
N GLU A 283 -13.65 14.22 -2.37
CA GLU A 283 -13.98 13.38 -1.22
C GLU A 283 -12.91 12.33 -0.93
N LEU A 284 -12.43 11.65 -1.99
CA LEU A 284 -11.31 10.71 -1.90
C LEU A 284 -10.04 11.39 -1.37
N ALA A 285 -9.65 12.52 -1.97
CA ALA A 285 -8.43 13.22 -1.61
C ALA A 285 -8.45 13.70 -0.14
N ILE A 286 -9.59 14.22 0.32
CA ILE A 286 -9.78 14.67 1.71
C ILE A 286 -9.72 13.48 2.67
N ASP A 287 -10.57 12.47 2.47
CA ASP A 287 -10.69 11.33 3.40
C ASP A 287 -9.38 10.56 3.52
N ILE A 288 -8.73 10.24 2.40
CA ILE A 288 -7.53 9.42 2.41
C ILE A 288 -6.32 10.22 2.93
N THR A 289 -6.15 11.48 2.53
CA THR A 289 -5.04 12.31 3.03
C THR A 289 -5.16 12.53 4.54
N LYS A 290 -6.36 12.82 5.03
CA LYS A 290 -6.61 12.94 6.48
C LYS A 290 -6.24 11.66 7.23
N ARG A 291 -6.61 10.49 6.70
CA ARG A 291 -6.36 9.20 7.34
C ARG A 291 -4.89 8.80 7.35
N VAL A 292 -4.15 9.11 6.29
CA VAL A 292 -2.73 8.76 6.16
C VAL A 292 -1.82 9.75 6.87
N HIS A 293 -2.10 11.04 6.71
CA HIS A 293 -1.20 12.12 7.15
C HIS A 293 -1.73 12.95 8.33
N GLY A 294 -3.02 12.86 8.62
CA GLY A 294 -3.68 13.64 9.70
C GLY A 294 -4.30 14.95 9.21
N GLU A 295 -5.06 15.58 10.12
CA GLU A 295 -5.85 16.79 9.82
C GLU A 295 -4.96 17.99 9.46
N ASN A 296 -3.85 18.19 10.18
CA ASN A 296 -2.98 19.34 9.96
C ASN A 296 -2.35 19.30 8.57
N GLU A 297 -1.85 18.14 8.16
CA GLU A 297 -1.25 17.94 6.84
C GLU A 297 -2.28 18.05 5.71
N LEU A 298 -3.53 17.59 5.95
CA LEU A 298 -4.63 17.80 5.02
C LEU A 298 -4.89 19.30 4.82
N ASN A 299 -5.00 20.05 5.92
CA ASN A 299 -5.24 21.51 5.85
C ASN A 299 -4.13 22.24 5.09
N SER A 300 -2.86 21.86 5.33
CA SER A 300 -1.72 22.39 4.58
C SER A 300 -1.84 22.07 3.08
N ALA A 301 -2.21 20.83 2.72
CA ALA A 301 -2.40 20.42 1.33
C ALA A 301 -3.57 21.15 0.64
N LEU A 302 -4.68 21.38 1.37
CA LEU A 302 -5.82 22.15 0.88
C LEU A 302 -5.46 23.62 0.64
N ASN A 303 -4.75 24.26 1.58
CA ASN A 303 -4.28 25.62 1.43
C ASN A 303 -3.34 25.76 0.23
N ALA A 304 -2.38 24.86 0.11
CA ALA A 304 -1.48 24.79 -1.04
C ALA A 304 -2.21 24.65 -2.38
N SER A 305 -3.21 23.76 -2.44
CA SER A 305 -4.04 23.58 -3.64
C SER A 305 -4.85 24.84 -3.99
N ASN A 306 -5.40 25.51 -2.97
CA ASN A 306 -6.13 26.77 -3.15
C ASN A 306 -5.23 27.92 -3.64
N ILE A 307 -3.99 27.94 -3.19
CA ILE A 307 -3.00 28.94 -3.62
C ILE A 307 -2.67 28.77 -5.10
N LEU A 308 -2.48 27.54 -5.57
CA LEU A 308 -2.12 27.29 -6.97
C LEU A 308 -3.29 27.44 -7.95
N PHE A 309 -4.47 27.01 -7.55
CA PHE A 309 -5.63 26.87 -8.46
C PHE A 309 -6.80 27.74 -8.06
N GLY A 310 -6.74 28.43 -6.93
CA GLY A 310 -7.78 29.30 -6.41
C GLY A 310 -7.51 30.80 -6.67
N LYS A 311 -8.28 31.64 -5.98
CA LYS A 311 -8.12 33.09 -5.97
C LYS A 311 -7.35 33.52 -4.71
N SER A 312 -6.15 32.99 -4.51
CA SER A 312 -5.33 33.26 -3.32
C SER A 312 -4.63 34.61 -3.40
N THR A 313 -4.32 35.14 -2.23
CA THR A 313 -3.55 36.37 -2.07
C THR A 313 -2.08 36.06 -1.75
N SER A 314 -1.20 37.06 -1.84
CA SER A 314 0.21 36.94 -1.41
C SER A 314 0.38 36.59 0.07
N ASP A 315 -0.63 36.83 0.89
CA ASP A 315 -0.57 36.53 2.31
C ASP A 315 -0.80 35.04 2.56
N ASP A 316 -1.65 34.37 1.78
CA ASP A 316 -1.85 32.91 1.85
C ASP A 316 -0.55 32.14 1.56
N LEU A 317 0.34 32.69 0.69
CA LEU A 317 1.65 32.10 0.42
C LEU A 317 2.61 32.13 1.63
N LYS A 318 2.46 33.12 2.51
CA LYS A 318 3.31 33.27 3.73
C LYS A 318 2.93 32.29 4.82
N ASP A 319 1.72 31.79 4.79
CA ASP A 319 1.20 30.84 5.78
C ASP A 319 1.60 29.38 5.48
N LEU A 320 2.22 29.11 4.32
CA LEU A 320 2.76 27.79 3.99
C LEU A 320 4.07 27.56 4.74
N ASP A 321 4.23 26.35 5.28
CA ASP A 321 5.54 25.88 5.72
C ASP A 321 6.49 25.68 4.53
N GLU A 322 7.80 25.74 4.78
CA GLU A 322 8.82 25.66 3.73
C GLU A 322 8.75 24.36 2.92
N GLN A 323 8.48 23.23 3.56
CA GLN A 323 8.40 21.93 2.91
C GLN A 323 7.20 21.87 1.96
N THR A 324 6.04 22.35 2.38
CA THR A 324 4.83 22.44 1.56
C THR A 324 5.05 23.42 0.41
N PHE A 325 5.64 24.60 0.67
CA PHE A 325 5.97 25.59 -0.36
C PHE A 325 6.89 25.00 -1.44
N LEU A 326 7.99 24.36 -1.06
CA LEU A 326 8.90 23.72 -2.02
C LEU A 326 8.22 22.58 -2.82
N SER A 327 7.36 21.82 -2.18
CA SER A 327 6.60 20.73 -2.84
C SER A 327 5.59 21.25 -3.85
N VAL A 328 4.93 22.37 -3.55
CA VAL A 328 3.97 23.04 -4.43
C VAL A 328 4.65 23.54 -5.72
N PHE A 329 5.84 24.07 -5.58
CA PHE A 329 6.63 24.63 -6.69
C PHE A 329 7.70 23.67 -7.22
N GLU A 330 7.61 22.38 -6.90
CA GLU A 330 8.52 21.39 -7.46
C GLU A 330 8.38 21.29 -8.99
N GLY A 331 9.52 21.29 -9.69
CA GLY A 331 9.56 21.34 -11.17
C GLY A 331 9.46 22.75 -11.76
N VAL A 332 9.17 23.76 -10.95
CA VAL A 332 9.30 25.17 -11.37
C VAL A 332 10.76 25.58 -11.27
N PRO A 333 11.34 26.29 -12.27
CA PRO A 333 12.70 26.80 -12.18
C PRO A 333 12.92 27.60 -10.89
N GLN A 334 13.98 27.25 -10.14
CA GLN A 334 14.33 27.90 -8.88
C GLN A 334 15.66 28.60 -9.03
N PHE A 335 15.75 29.79 -8.47
CA PHE A 335 16.95 30.64 -8.54
C PHE A 335 17.34 31.07 -7.13
N GLN A 336 18.62 30.89 -6.78
CA GLN A 336 19.16 31.43 -5.54
C GLN A 336 19.63 32.86 -5.77
N ILE A 337 19.12 33.78 -4.97
CA ILE A 337 19.44 35.21 -5.04
C ILE A 337 19.88 35.73 -3.68
N ASN A 338 20.73 36.75 -3.65
CA ASN A 338 21.05 37.47 -2.42
C ASN A 338 19.98 38.52 -2.13
N LYS A 339 19.72 38.80 -0.86
CA LYS A 339 18.78 39.88 -0.47
C LYS A 339 19.09 41.24 -1.09
N GLU A 340 20.35 41.50 -1.43
CA GLU A 340 20.77 42.72 -2.10
C GLU A 340 20.30 42.81 -3.54
N ASP A 341 20.16 41.69 -4.22
CA ASP A 341 19.67 41.60 -5.61
C ASP A 341 18.19 42.00 -5.72
N LEU A 342 17.43 41.99 -4.64
CA LEU A 342 16.05 42.47 -4.59
C LEU A 342 15.92 44.00 -4.71
N LYS A 343 17.03 44.73 -4.65
CA LYS A 343 17.07 46.22 -4.73
C LYS A 343 17.23 46.71 -6.16
N CYS A 344 17.51 45.83 -7.15
CA CYS A 344 17.62 46.19 -8.55
C CYS A 344 16.26 46.38 -9.22
N GLY A 345 16.23 46.93 -10.40
CA GLY A 345 14.99 47.08 -11.20
C GLY A 345 14.46 45.72 -11.69
N LEU A 346 13.16 45.59 -11.85
CA LEU A 346 12.47 44.37 -12.25
C LEU A 346 13.08 43.71 -13.50
N LEU A 347 13.37 44.49 -14.52
CA LEU A 347 13.99 44.01 -15.77
C LEU A 347 15.38 43.43 -15.53
N GLU A 348 16.21 44.13 -14.77
CA GLU A 348 17.54 43.67 -14.38
C GLU A 348 17.46 42.41 -13.55
N PHE A 349 16.50 42.33 -12.63
CA PHE A 349 16.26 41.15 -11.80
C PHE A 349 15.98 39.93 -12.66
N PHE A 350 15.05 39.99 -13.57
CA PHE A 350 14.64 38.87 -14.41
C PHE A 350 15.63 38.49 -15.52
N THR A 351 16.48 39.41 -15.95
CA THR A 351 17.44 39.14 -17.04
C THR A 351 18.85 38.86 -16.56
N GLU A 352 19.34 39.64 -15.57
CA GLU A 352 20.75 39.59 -15.17
C GLU A 352 20.99 38.80 -13.88
N LYS A 353 20.01 38.80 -12.93
CA LYS A 353 20.15 38.12 -11.65
C LYS A 353 19.61 36.70 -11.65
N THR A 354 18.51 36.46 -12.30
CA THR A 354 17.87 35.14 -12.35
C THR A 354 17.99 34.47 -13.73
N SER A 355 18.31 35.22 -14.78
CA SER A 355 18.37 34.72 -16.18
C SER A 355 17.08 34.01 -16.63
N ILE A 356 15.92 34.41 -16.06
CA ILE A 356 14.61 33.83 -16.41
C ILE A 356 14.27 34.23 -17.87
N PHE A 357 14.60 35.48 -18.26
CA PHE A 357 14.51 35.93 -19.60
C PHE A 357 15.90 36.13 -20.22
N SER A 358 16.05 35.78 -21.49
CA SER A 358 17.33 35.87 -22.20
C SER A 358 17.68 37.33 -22.59
N SER A 359 16.68 38.20 -22.63
CA SER A 359 16.84 39.62 -23.00
C SER A 359 15.76 40.51 -22.39
N LYS A 360 16.05 41.82 -22.32
CA LYS A 360 15.09 42.85 -21.86
C LYS A 360 13.87 43.04 -22.74
N GLY A 361 13.83 42.39 -23.88
CA GLY A 361 12.71 42.47 -24.83
C GLY A 361 11.80 41.25 -24.83
N GLU A 362 12.13 40.25 -24.06
CA GLU A 362 11.34 39.03 -23.82
C GLU A 362 10.40 39.24 -22.65
#